data_d895634639f7a21bd06447893a1ccba0
#
_entry.id   d895634639f7a21bd06447893a1ccba0
#
_cell.length_a   1.000
_cell.length_b   1.000
_cell.length_c   1.000
_cell.angle_alpha   90.00
_cell.angle_beta   90.00
_cell.angle_gamma   90.00
#
_symmetry.space_group_name_H-M   'P 1'
#
loop_
_entity.id
_entity.type
_entity.pdbx_description
1 polymer ?
#
loop_
_entity_poly.entity_id
_entity_poly.type
_entity_poly.pdbx_seq_one_letter_code
_entity_poly.pdbx_strand_id
1 'polypeptide(L)'
;MTGAVATAPARAPRRAPAQRPVSATARQMRRAGWWFLAVPLGLFVVFMLLPMGMAAVISLTDYAIIGDTAWVGWENYARIWDDTFFWTALRNTARYTLMYVPLGLVVALGTALLLNRSYRAVRLFRTLFYIPVVSSTVATATIWYWLLNPQKGLLNVALGWFGIDGPRWLYDSQWAMTAIVLMSVWAGFGTNMIIFLGGLQGVPGDLYEAARLDGANLWQQFRYVTLPSLTRTTFLVSTLLIIGAFQVFDQAYVLTKGGPGNSTVTMVYYIYNKGFGSLEMGYASALSFVLFLIILVFSLVNARLNRPGDSGRVRRRRVPAAVPSTVAAR
;
A
#
# COMPACT_ATOMS: atom_id res chain seq x y z
N MET A 1 -63.10 -12.87 -57.31
CA MET A 1 -62.17 -13.48 -56.29
C MET A 1 -61.45 -12.32 -55.61
N THR A 2 -61.99 -11.86 -54.53
CA THR A 2 -61.54 -10.69 -53.77
C THR A 2 -60.71 -11.21 -52.58
N GLY A 3 -59.41 -11.01 -52.60
CA GLY A 3 -58.49 -11.35 -51.54
C GLY A 3 -58.52 -10.32 -50.40
N ALA A 4 -58.93 -10.74 -49.22
CA ALA A 4 -58.94 -9.94 -48.00
C ALA A 4 -57.50 -9.82 -47.44
N VAL A 5 -56.97 -8.57 -47.41
CA VAL A 5 -55.70 -8.25 -46.74
C VAL A 5 -55.97 -8.17 -45.24
N ALA A 6 -55.45 -9.12 -44.49
CA ALA A 6 -55.49 -9.08 -43.03
C ALA A 6 -54.49 -8.01 -42.45
N THR A 7 -55.01 -6.95 -41.90
CA THR A 7 -54.24 -5.93 -41.17
C THR A 7 -53.81 -6.46 -39.80
N ALA A 8 -52.50 -6.55 -39.52
CA ALA A 8 -51.95 -6.92 -38.24
C ALA A 8 -52.32 -5.87 -37.15
N PRO A 9 -52.64 -6.30 -35.92
CA PRO A 9 -53.01 -5.36 -34.86
C PRO A 9 -51.81 -4.51 -34.39
N ALA A 10 -52.04 -3.23 -34.28
CA ALA A 10 -51.05 -2.24 -33.82
C ALA A 10 -50.56 -2.58 -32.37
N ARG A 11 -49.26 -2.71 -32.19
CA ARG A 11 -48.64 -2.91 -30.89
C ARG A 11 -48.96 -1.74 -29.98
N ALA A 12 -49.66 -1.97 -28.87
CA ALA A 12 -49.91 -0.99 -27.84
C ALA A 12 -48.59 -0.41 -27.24
N PRO A 13 -48.51 0.86 -26.95
CA PRO A 13 -47.31 1.48 -26.42
C PRO A 13 -46.93 0.85 -25.08
N ARG A 14 -45.70 0.34 -24.94
CA ARG A 14 -45.16 -0.16 -23.68
C ARG A 14 -45.17 0.98 -22.67
N ARG A 15 -46.07 0.91 -21.68
CA ARG A 15 -46.04 1.81 -20.52
C ARG A 15 -44.64 1.71 -19.87
N ALA A 16 -43.99 2.87 -19.72
CA ALA A 16 -42.76 3.00 -18.93
C ALA A 16 -42.99 2.46 -17.54
N PRO A 17 -42.04 1.72 -16.93
CA PRO A 17 -42.21 1.18 -15.58
C PRO A 17 -42.42 2.35 -14.61
N ALA A 18 -43.60 2.40 -14.00
CA ALA A 18 -43.94 3.35 -12.96
C ALA A 18 -42.89 3.26 -11.85
N GLN A 19 -42.20 4.35 -11.55
CA GLN A 19 -41.26 4.43 -10.42
C GLN A 19 -42.07 4.13 -9.15
N ARG A 20 -41.82 2.96 -8.57
CA ARG A 20 -42.44 2.57 -7.30
C ARG A 20 -42.07 3.60 -6.24
N PRO A 21 -43.02 4.18 -5.51
CA PRO A 21 -42.74 5.09 -4.42
C PRO A 21 -41.79 4.41 -3.42
N VAL A 22 -40.70 5.07 -3.05
CA VAL A 22 -39.75 4.55 -2.07
C VAL A 22 -40.51 4.23 -0.78
N SER A 23 -40.59 2.98 -0.40
CA SER A 23 -41.36 2.51 0.77
C SER A 23 -40.89 3.23 2.04
N ALA A 24 -41.79 3.41 3.02
CA ALA A 24 -41.47 4.02 4.31
C ALA A 24 -40.26 3.34 4.96
N THR A 25 -40.16 2.03 4.83
CA THR A 25 -39.02 1.21 5.28
C THR A 25 -37.68 1.61 4.60
N ALA A 26 -37.69 1.87 3.30
CA ALA A 26 -36.48 2.31 2.59
C ALA A 26 -36.03 3.73 3.02
N ARG A 27 -36.98 4.60 3.39
CA ARG A 27 -36.65 5.92 3.97
C ARG A 27 -36.07 5.79 5.39
N GLN A 28 -36.63 4.90 6.22
CA GLN A 28 -36.07 4.61 7.55
C GLN A 28 -34.69 3.99 7.47
N MET A 29 -34.48 2.99 6.61
CA MET A 29 -33.16 2.38 6.39
C MET A 29 -32.12 3.42 5.91
N ARG A 30 -32.51 4.35 5.03
CA ARG A 30 -31.63 5.42 4.57
C ARG A 30 -31.29 6.39 5.70
N ARG A 31 -32.23 6.77 6.56
CA ARG A 31 -31.97 7.61 7.74
C ARG A 31 -31.07 6.91 8.75
N ALA A 32 -31.36 5.63 9.08
CA ALA A 32 -30.51 4.84 9.94
C ALA A 32 -29.07 4.72 9.36
N GLY A 33 -28.94 4.49 8.04
CA GLY A 33 -27.64 4.46 7.36
C GLY A 33 -26.84 5.77 7.51
N TRP A 34 -27.51 6.92 7.44
CA TRP A 34 -26.85 8.22 7.67
C TRP A 34 -26.35 8.38 9.13
N TRP A 35 -27.12 7.95 10.11
CA TRP A 35 -26.72 7.98 11.52
C TRP A 35 -25.51 7.06 11.79
N PHE A 36 -25.52 5.85 11.20
CA PHE A 36 -24.36 4.94 11.31
C PHE A 36 -23.10 5.51 10.64
N LEU A 37 -23.25 6.25 9.55
CA LEU A 37 -22.12 6.92 8.87
C LEU A 37 -21.69 8.22 9.56
N ALA A 38 -22.59 8.92 10.24
CA ALA A 38 -22.31 10.23 10.85
C ALA A 38 -21.21 10.14 11.91
N VAL A 39 -21.20 9.08 12.73
CA VAL A 39 -20.18 8.92 13.78
C VAL A 39 -18.78 8.72 13.19
N PRO A 40 -18.51 7.71 12.32
CA PRO A 40 -17.18 7.55 11.74
C PRO A 40 -16.78 8.75 10.85
N LEU A 41 -17.70 9.38 10.12
CA LEU A 41 -17.42 10.59 9.35
C LEU A 41 -17.10 11.77 10.25
N GLY A 42 -17.83 11.95 11.36
CA GLY A 42 -17.53 12.97 12.37
C GLY A 42 -16.14 12.81 12.97
N LEU A 43 -15.80 11.58 13.36
CA LEU A 43 -14.44 11.26 13.85
C LEU A 43 -13.37 11.53 12.78
N PHE A 44 -13.62 11.15 11.53
CA PHE A 44 -12.71 11.43 10.43
C PHE A 44 -12.50 12.94 10.21
N VAL A 45 -13.57 13.73 10.24
CA VAL A 45 -13.47 15.20 10.09
C VAL A 45 -12.69 15.80 11.27
N VAL A 46 -13.03 15.45 12.50
CA VAL A 46 -12.43 16.06 13.71
C VAL A 46 -10.97 15.64 13.89
N PHE A 47 -10.64 14.35 13.69
CA PHE A 47 -9.30 13.83 14.00
C PHE A 47 -8.35 13.77 12.80
N MET A 48 -8.85 13.89 11.58
CA MET A 48 -8.01 13.83 10.39
C MET A 48 -8.10 15.11 9.54
N LEU A 49 -9.29 15.51 9.13
CA LEU A 49 -9.42 16.68 8.23
C LEU A 49 -9.14 18.01 8.95
N LEU A 50 -9.61 18.18 10.18
CA LEU A 50 -9.41 19.41 10.94
C LEU A 50 -7.91 19.64 11.26
N PRO A 51 -7.13 18.68 11.83
CA PRO A 51 -5.69 18.88 12.03
C PRO A 51 -4.94 19.10 10.69
N MET A 52 -5.34 18.42 9.61
CA MET A 52 -4.77 18.65 8.29
C MET A 52 -5.04 20.07 7.78
N GLY A 53 -6.25 20.58 7.97
CA GLY A 53 -6.59 21.97 7.64
C GLY A 53 -5.82 22.98 8.51
N MET A 54 -5.67 22.70 9.80
CA MET A 54 -4.84 23.54 10.69
C MET A 54 -3.38 23.54 10.25
N ALA A 55 -2.80 22.38 9.94
CA ALA A 55 -1.44 22.28 9.43
C ALA A 55 -1.28 23.07 8.10
N ALA A 56 -2.31 23.09 7.22
CA ALA A 56 -2.31 23.90 6.01
C ALA A 56 -2.21 25.40 6.30
N VAL A 57 -2.95 25.87 7.30
CA VAL A 57 -2.88 27.27 7.72
C VAL A 57 -1.54 27.58 8.35
N ILE A 58 -1.06 26.72 9.25
CA ILE A 58 0.23 26.86 9.94
C ILE A 58 1.39 26.89 8.94
N SER A 59 1.31 26.13 7.85
CA SER A 59 2.35 26.10 6.81
C SER A 59 2.57 27.45 6.09
N LEU A 60 1.59 28.35 6.18
CA LEU A 60 1.64 29.72 5.62
C LEU A 60 2.05 30.76 6.67
N THR A 61 2.46 30.33 7.85
CA THR A 61 2.89 31.18 8.96
C THR A 61 4.30 30.86 9.38
N ASP A 62 4.98 31.78 10.02
CA ASP A 62 6.23 31.58 10.75
C ASP A 62 5.90 31.15 12.20
N TYR A 63 5.05 30.11 12.32
CA TYR A 63 4.67 29.61 13.65
C TYR A 63 5.83 28.85 14.30
N ALA A 64 6.34 29.42 15.38
CA ALA A 64 7.26 28.75 16.31
C ALA A 64 6.53 28.50 17.64
N ILE A 65 6.92 27.44 18.37
CA ILE A 65 6.31 27.16 19.69
C ILE A 65 6.63 28.28 20.70
N ILE A 66 7.73 28.99 20.47
CA ILE A 66 8.17 30.12 21.31
C ILE A 66 8.40 31.31 20.39
N GLY A 67 7.66 32.39 20.60
CA GLY A 67 7.73 33.62 19.81
C GLY A 67 6.41 34.06 19.22
N ASP A 68 6.43 35.18 18.50
CA ASP A 68 5.26 35.70 17.81
C ASP A 68 5.03 34.97 16.50
N THR A 69 3.76 34.80 16.14
CA THR A 69 3.37 34.16 14.89
C THR A 69 3.06 35.23 13.84
N ALA A 70 3.82 35.26 12.74
CA ALA A 70 3.56 36.13 11.61
C ALA A 70 3.00 35.33 10.43
N TRP A 71 2.18 35.97 9.61
CA TRP A 71 1.73 35.41 8.35
C TRP A 71 2.80 35.65 7.27
N VAL A 72 3.43 34.58 6.74
CA VAL A 72 4.51 34.66 5.74
C VAL A 72 4.11 34.15 4.34
N GLY A 73 2.87 33.69 4.19
CA GLY A 73 2.38 33.17 2.91
C GLY A 73 3.23 32.00 2.38
N TRP A 74 3.77 32.14 1.16
CA TRP A 74 4.50 31.07 0.48
C TRP A 74 6.00 31.03 0.81
N GLU A 75 6.50 31.83 1.73
CA GLU A 75 7.94 31.91 2.04
C GLU A 75 8.51 30.58 2.53
N ASN A 76 7.77 29.84 3.38
CA ASN A 76 8.17 28.51 3.82
C ASN A 76 8.39 27.55 2.64
N TYR A 77 7.54 27.63 1.61
CA TYR A 77 7.68 26.78 0.42
C TYR A 77 8.83 27.23 -0.48
N ALA A 78 9.08 28.52 -0.60
CA ALA A 78 10.25 29.05 -1.32
C ALA A 78 11.55 28.60 -0.65
N ARG A 79 11.64 28.68 0.68
CA ARG A 79 12.80 28.22 1.48
C ARG A 79 13.15 26.76 1.22
N ILE A 80 12.18 25.86 0.91
CA ILE A 80 12.44 24.43 0.67
C ILE A 80 13.40 24.21 -0.50
N TRP A 81 13.36 25.05 -1.55
CA TRP A 81 14.22 24.88 -2.73
C TRP A 81 15.69 25.11 -2.43
N ASP A 82 16.00 25.99 -1.50
CA ASP A 82 17.37 26.34 -1.09
C ASP A 82 17.88 25.49 0.09
N ASP A 83 16.98 24.64 0.64
CA ASP A 83 17.31 23.80 1.79
C ASP A 83 18.03 22.52 1.39
N THR A 84 19.35 22.48 1.57
CA THR A 84 20.20 21.33 1.27
C THR A 84 19.84 20.08 2.08
N PHE A 85 19.34 20.26 3.31
CA PHE A 85 18.90 19.15 4.17
C PHE A 85 17.60 18.52 3.65
N PHE A 86 16.68 19.31 3.09
CA PHE A 86 15.49 18.79 2.42
C PHE A 86 15.89 17.84 1.28
N TRP A 87 16.78 18.28 0.40
CA TRP A 87 17.23 17.44 -0.73
C TRP A 87 17.97 16.19 -0.27
N THR A 88 18.75 16.28 0.81
CA THR A 88 19.41 15.13 1.43
C THR A 88 18.36 14.13 1.98
N ALA A 89 17.39 14.61 2.75
CA ALA A 89 16.32 13.79 3.29
C ALA A 89 15.48 13.14 2.19
N LEU A 90 15.16 13.88 1.13
CA LEU A 90 14.41 13.37 -0.02
C LEU A 90 15.18 12.26 -0.75
N ARG A 91 16.48 12.47 -1.01
CA ARG A 91 17.35 11.47 -1.64
C ARG A 91 17.46 10.20 -0.80
N ASN A 92 17.64 10.35 0.51
CA ASN A 92 17.73 9.22 1.44
C ASN A 92 16.39 8.45 1.48
N THR A 93 15.26 9.15 1.52
CA THR A 93 13.93 8.52 1.49
C THR A 93 13.69 7.80 0.15
N ALA A 94 14.11 8.40 -0.97
CA ALA A 94 14.04 7.75 -2.27
C ALA A 94 14.94 6.49 -2.32
N ARG A 95 16.19 6.57 -1.83
CA ARG A 95 17.10 5.42 -1.72
C ARG A 95 16.48 4.30 -0.86
N TYR A 96 15.94 4.65 0.30
CA TYR A 96 15.25 3.71 1.17
C TYR A 96 14.08 3.05 0.44
N THR A 97 13.22 3.83 -0.22
CA THR A 97 12.05 3.34 -0.95
C THR A 97 12.44 2.37 -2.07
N LEU A 98 13.47 2.72 -2.86
CA LEU A 98 13.97 1.88 -3.95
C LEU A 98 14.55 0.54 -3.47
N MET A 99 15.08 0.48 -2.26
CA MET A 99 15.59 -0.75 -1.66
C MET A 99 14.47 -1.54 -0.96
N TYR A 100 13.66 -0.85 -0.16
CA TYR A 100 12.63 -1.46 0.70
C TYR A 100 11.47 -2.06 -0.08
N VAL A 101 10.94 -1.33 -1.07
CA VAL A 101 9.72 -1.76 -1.79
C VAL A 101 9.95 -3.04 -2.60
N PRO A 102 10.98 -3.15 -3.46
CA PRO A 102 11.22 -4.40 -4.20
C PRO A 102 11.55 -5.57 -3.28
N LEU A 103 12.40 -5.35 -2.27
CA LEU A 103 12.78 -6.40 -1.34
C LEU A 103 11.57 -6.86 -0.51
N GLY A 104 10.75 -5.94 -0.02
CA GLY A 104 9.52 -6.23 0.70
C GLY A 104 8.51 -7.01 -0.13
N LEU A 105 8.34 -6.65 -1.42
CA LEU A 105 7.49 -7.40 -2.35
C LEU A 105 7.99 -8.83 -2.56
N VAL A 106 9.30 -9.01 -2.81
CA VAL A 106 9.91 -10.32 -3.05
C VAL A 106 9.80 -11.21 -1.81
N VAL A 107 10.13 -10.68 -0.64
CA VAL A 107 10.07 -11.44 0.62
C VAL A 107 8.63 -11.80 0.97
N ALA A 108 7.70 -10.87 0.85
CA ALA A 108 6.29 -11.11 1.16
C ALA A 108 5.64 -12.11 0.19
N LEU A 109 5.88 -11.98 -1.12
CA LEU A 109 5.37 -12.92 -2.12
C LEU A 109 6.02 -14.29 -1.97
N GLY A 110 7.35 -14.33 -1.79
CA GLY A 110 8.09 -15.58 -1.61
C GLY A 110 7.61 -16.37 -0.39
N THR A 111 7.44 -15.70 0.76
CA THR A 111 6.91 -16.32 1.97
C THR A 111 5.44 -16.74 1.82
N ALA A 112 4.61 -15.94 1.13
CA ALA A 112 3.23 -16.30 0.83
C ALA A 112 3.14 -17.55 -0.05
N LEU A 113 3.98 -17.69 -1.07
CA LEU A 113 4.05 -18.87 -1.94
C LEU A 113 4.46 -20.13 -1.15
N LEU A 114 5.45 -20.01 -0.26
CA LEU A 114 5.88 -21.11 0.60
C LEU A 114 4.76 -21.58 1.55
N LEU A 115 3.96 -20.62 2.06
CA LEU A 115 2.88 -20.88 3.00
C LEU A 115 1.50 -21.12 2.36
N ASN A 116 1.42 -21.05 1.02
CA ASN A 116 0.20 -21.38 0.27
C ASN A 116 0.07 -22.89 0.04
N ARG A 117 0.22 -23.67 1.12
CA ARG A 117 0.12 -25.14 1.12
C ARG A 117 -0.72 -25.58 2.30
N SER A 118 -1.27 -26.80 2.23
CA SER A 118 -2.16 -27.40 3.23
C SER A 118 -1.46 -28.45 4.09
N TYR A 119 -0.43 -28.07 4.86
CA TYR A 119 0.17 -28.97 5.87
C TYR A 119 0.09 -28.38 7.28
N ARG A 120 0.13 -29.24 8.31
CA ARG A 120 -0.12 -28.83 9.70
C ARG A 120 0.80 -27.73 10.21
N ALA A 121 2.07 -27.72 9.82
CA ALA A 121 3.05 -26.72 10.23
C ALA A 121 2.83 -25.32 9.64
N VAL A 122 2.09 -25.17 8.51
CA VAL A 122 1.83 -23.87 7.89
C VAL A 122 1.18 -22.89 8.86
N ARG A 123 0.24 -23.35 9.69
CA ARG A 123 -0.44 -22.51 10.66
C ARG A 123 0.55 -21.92 11.67
N LEU A 124 1.46 -22.73 12.16
CA LEU A 124 2.53 -22.29 13.07
C LEU A 124 3.44 -21.26 12.40
N PHE A 125 3.91 -21.51 11.18
CA PHE A 125 4.77 -20.58 10.45
C PHE A 125 4.08 -19.25 10.14
N ARG A 126 2.78 -19.26 9.79
CA ARG A 126 2.01 -18.03 9.62
C ARG A 126 2.00 -17.18 10.90
N THR A 127 1.81 -17.81 12.05
CA THR A 127 1.85 -17.13 13.36
C THR A 127 3.25 -16.59 13.64
N LEU A 128 4.29 -17.40 13.49
CA LEU A 128 5.68 -16.99 13.75
C LEU A 128 6.12 -15.81 12.87
N PHE A 129 5.75 -15.81 11.58
CA PHE A 129 6.09 -14.75 10.65
C PHE A 129 5.24 -13.47 10.86
N TYR A 130 4.17 -13.56 11.62
CA TYR A 130 3.35 -12.41 11.98
C TYR A 130 3.76 -11.77 13.33
N ILE A 131 4.53 -12.48 14.17
CA ILE A 131 5.01 -11.96 15.48
C ILE A 131 5.74 -10.61 15.33
N PRO A 132 6.67 -10.41 14.39
CA PRO A 132 7.35 -9.12 14.24
C PRO A 132 6.40 -7.94 13.99
N VAL A 133 5.31 -8.17 13.27
CA VAL A 133 4.30 -7.14 12.94
C VAL A 133 3.59 -6.60 14.17
N VAL A 134 3.34 -7.48 15.16
CA VAL A 134 2.62 -7.10 16.40
C VAL A 134 3.55 -6.47 17.43
N SER A 135 4.86 -6.61 17.20
CA SER A 135 5.88 -6.08 18.12
C SER A 135 6.04 -4.56 17.94
N SER A 136 6.31 -3.86 19.04
CA SER A 136 6.63 -2.43 18.97
C SER A 136 7.85 -2.19 18.08
N THR A 137 7.75 -1.24 17.16
CA THR A 137 8.86 -0.86 16.26
C THR A 137 10.10 -0.43 17.04
N VAL A 138 9.92 0.31 18.14
CA VAL A 138 11.03 0.76 19.00
C VAL A 138 11.74 -0.43 19.67
N ALA A 139 10.96 -1.38 20.23
CA ALA A 139 11.54 -2.60 20.83
C ALA A 139 12.28 -3.44 19.78
N THR A 140 11.68 -3.62 18.61
CA THR A 140 12.29 -4.31 17.48
C THR A 140 13.58 -3.62 17.04
N ALA A 141 13.59 -2.30 16.88
CA ALA A 141 14.78 -1.54 16.51
C ALA A 141 15.88 -1.67 17.57
N THR A 142 15.54 -1.70 18.85
CA THR A 142 16.52 -1.93 19.93
C THR A 142 17.17 -3.30 19.83
N ILE A 143 16.39 -4.35 19.54
CA ILE A 143 16.93 -5.70 19.31
C ILE A 143 17.88 -5.71 18.10
N TRP A 144 17.46 -5.07 16.99
CA TRP A 144 18.30 -4.96 15.80
C TRP A 144 19.56 -4.14 16.02
N TYR A 145 19.52 -3.10 16.85
CA TYR A 145 20.70 -2.35 17.26
C TYR A 145 21.78 -3.27 17.89
N TRP A 146 21.37 -4.22 18.74
CA TRP A 146 22.27 -5.22 19.33
C TRP A 146 22.74 -6.26 18.30
N LEU A 147 21.85 -6.74 17.44
CA LEU A 147 22.19 -7.71 16.37
C LEU A 147 23.22 -7.16 15.39
N LEU A 148 23.14 -5.85 15.10
CA LEU A 148 23.97 -5.12 14.14
C LEU A 148 25.24 -4.53 14.79
N ASN A 149 25.52 -4.84 16.06
CA ASN A 149 26.74 -4.36 16.72
C ASN A 149 28.00 -4.89 15.98
N PRO A 150 28.98 -4.00 15.61
CA PRO A 150 30.11 -4.44 14.79
C PRO A 150 31.02 -5.47 15.45
N GLN A 151 31.17 -5.40 16.79
CA GLN A 151 32.12 -6.24 17.53
C GLN A 151 31.50 -7.53 18.08
N LYS A 152 30.25 -7.45 18.58
CA LYS A 152 29.59 -8.54 19.32
C LYS A 152 28.22 -8.92 18.74
N GLY A 153 27.77 -8.28 17.65
CA GLY A 153 26.47 -8.55 17.05
C GLY A 153 26.41 -9.91 16.39
N LEU A 154 25.31 -10.63 16.62
CA LEU A 154 25.12 -11.98 16.07
C LEU A 154 25.27 -12.04 14.55
N LEU A 155 24.92 -10.94 13.84
CA LEU A 155 25.05 -10.93 12.39
C LEU A 155 26.51 -11.01 11.94
N ASN A 156 27.42 -10.22 12.56
CA ASN A 156 28.85 -10.27 12.25
C ASN A 156 29.51 -11.56 12.76
N VAL A 157 29.07 -12.09 13.88
CA VAL A 157 29.51 -13.41 14.36
C VAL A 157 29.14 -14.50 13.33
N ALA A 158 27.92 -14.50 12.83
CA ALA A 158 27.49 -15.46 11.81
C ALA A 158 28.26 -15.31 10.49
N LEU A 159 28.53 -14.06 10.04
CA LEU A 159 29.35 -13.80 8.85
C LEU A 159 30.78 -14.29 9.04
N GLY A 160 31.35 -14.12 10.26
CA GLY A 160 32.67 -14.61 10.62
C GLY A 160 32.83 -16.12 10.50
N TRP A 161 31.76 -16.91 10.74
CA TRP A 161 31.79 -18.38 10.51
C TRP A 161 32.03 -18.76 9.05
N PHE A 162 31.69 -17.86 8.13
CA PHE A 162 31.94 -18.03 6.69
C PHE A 162 33.22 -17.30 6.22
N GLY A 163 34.03 -16.76 7.16
CA GLY A 163 35.24 -16.02 6.84
C GLY A 163 35.00 -14.63 6.26
N ILE A 164 33.80 -14.07 6.47
CA ILE A 164 33.42 -12.75 5.96
C ILE A 164 33.50 -11.74 7.11
N ASP A 165 34.36 -10.71 6.94
CA ASP A 165 34.40 -9.58 7.85
C ASP A 165 33.15 -8.73 7.67
N GLY A 166 32.27 -8.77 8.68
CA GLY A 166 31.01 -8.02 8.65
C GLY A 166 31.25 -6.51 8.72
N PRO A 167 30.44 -5.70 7.99
CA PRO A 167 30.58 -4.26 7.99
C PRO A 167 30.18 -3.63 9.33
N ARG A 168 30.52 -2.36 9.49
CA ARG A 168 30.05 -1.53 10.63
C ARG A 168 28.64 -1.01 10.37
N TRP A 169 27.68 -1.91 10.24
CA TRP A 169 26.29 -1.70 9.82
C TRP A 169 25.72 -0.29 10.07
N LEU A 170 25.68 0.14 11.34
CA LEU A 170 25.05 1.41 11.74
C LEU A 170 26.03 2.60 11.79
N TYR A 171 27.34 2.33 11.70
CA TYR A 171 28.39 3.33 11.86
C TYR A 171 29.10 3.68 10.54
N ASP A 172 28.67 3.08 9.42
CA ASP A 172 29.16 3.33 8.09
C ASP A 172 28.02 3.88 7.22
N SER A 173 28.24 5.03 6.57
CA SER A 173 27.25 5.71 5.73
C SER A 173 26.78 4.88 4.52
N GLN A 174 27.61 3.93 4.06
CA GLN A 174 27.25 3.03 2.97
C GLN A 174 26.26 1.96 3.42
N TRP A 175 26.42 1.44 4.65
CA TRP A 175 25.67 0.30 5.16
C TRP A 175 24.47 0.68 6.04
N ALA A 176 24.47 1.87 6.65
CA ALA A 176 23.43 2.26 7.62
C ALA A 176 22.03 2.23 7.02
N MET A 177 21.83 2.70 5.79
CA MET A 177 20.55 2.64 5.11
C MET A 177 20.12 1.19 4.81
N THR A 178 21.08 0.34 4.40
CA THR A 178 20.82 -1.11 4.15
C THR A 178 20.38 -1.81 5.43
N ALA A 179 21.01 -1.51 6.56
CA ALA A 179 20.65 -2.05 7.87
C ALA A 179 19.21 -1.68 8.26
N ILE A 180 18.81 -0.41 8.06
CA ILE A 180 17.43 0.04 8.29
C ILE A 180 16.45 -0.70 7.38
N VAL A 181 16.78 -0.88 6.10
CA VAL A 181 15.92 -1.60 5.15
C VAL A 181 15.74 -3.06 5.56
N LEU A 182 16.81 -3.77 5.94
CA LEU A 182 16.73 -5.17 6.37
C LEU A 182 15.82 -5.33 7.60
N MET A 183 16.01 -4.48 8.62
CA MET A 183 15.12 -4.46 9.78
C MET A 183 13.67 -4.20 9.37
N SER A 184 13.43 -3.20 8.53
CA SER A 184 12.08 -2.79 8.13
C SER A 184 11.36 -3.87 7.34
N VAL A 185 12.07 -4.55 6.42
CA VAL A 185 11.52 -5.69 5.68
C VAL A 185 11.15 -6.82 6.64
N TRP A 186 12.06 -7.16 7.57
CA TRP A 186 11.80 -8.20 8.56
C TRP A 186 10.62 -7.85 9.48
N ALA A 187 10.48 -6.59 9.90
CA ALA A 187 9.39 -6.17 10.75
C ALA A 187 8.03 -6.15 10.02
N GLY A 188 8.01 -5.81 8.73
CA GLY A 188 6.77 -5.53 7.99
C GLY A 188 6.31 -6.63 7.02
N PHE A 189 7.14 -7.63 6.68
CA PHE A 189 6.78 -8.61 5.63
C PHE A 189 5.54 -9.45 5.98
N GLY A 190 5.29 -9.72 7.25
CA GLY A 190 4.17 -10.56 7.69
C GLY A 190 2.80 -10.05 7.27
N THR A 191 2.56 -8.73 7.36
CA THR A 191 1.30 -8.12 6.88
C THR A 191 1.15 -8.30 5.37
N ASN A 192 2.19 -7.99 4.61
CA ASN A 192 2.18 -8.09 3.16
C ASN A 192 2.07 -9.54 2.68
N MET A 193 2.68 -10.49 3.39
CA MET A 193 2.54 -11.93 3.20
C MET A 193 1.08 -12.38 3.32
N ILE A 194 0.34 -11.92 4.35
CA ILE A 194 -1.08 -12.28 4.53
C ILE A 194 -1.93 -11.74 3.39
N ILE A 195 -1.67 -10.51 2.93
CA ILE A 195 -2.38 -9.94 1.78
C ILE A 195 -2.13 -10.77 0.52
N PHE A 196 -0.88 -11.17 0.26
CA PHE A 196 -0.55 -12.06 -0.86
C PHE A 196 -1.16 -13.45 -0.70
N LEU A 197 -1.21 -14.01 0.50
CA LEU A 197 -1.89 -15.29 0.76
C LEU A 197 -3.37 -15.21 0.41
N GLY A 198 -4.07 -14.12 0.79
CA GLY A 198 -5.45 -13.89 0.40
C GLY A 198 -5.63 -13.82 -1.12
N GLY A 199 -4.70 -13.13 -1.81
CA GLY A 199 -4.68 -13.08 -3.27
C GLY A 199 -4.46 -14.45 -3.92
N LEU A 200 -3.50 -15.25 -3.41
CA LEU A 200 -3.20 -16.59 -3.90
C LEU A 200 -4.36 -17.56 -3.72
N GLN A 201 -5.09 -17.48 -2.60
CA GLN A 201 -6.27 -18.30 -2.34
C GLN A 201 -7.47 -17.93 -3.21
N GLY A 202 -7.47 -16.72 -3.77
CA GLY A 202 -8.48 -16.26 -4.72
C GLY A 202 -8.25 -16.71 -6.18
N VAL A 203 -7.10 -17.33 -6.49
CA VAL A 203 -6.81 -17.83 -7.86
C VAL A 203 -7.56 -19.14 -8.09
N PRO A 204 -8.43 -19.25 -9.11
CA PRO A 204 -9.15 -20.49 -9.42
C PRO A 204 -8.20 -21.66 -9.69
N GLY A 205 -8.46 -22.81 -9.04
CA GLY A 205 -7.67 -24.03 -9.22
C GLY A 205 -7.64 -24.54 -10.67
N ASP A 206 -8.76 -24.38 -11.36
CA ASP A 206 -8.94 -24.80 -12.76
C ASP A 206 -7.87 -24.20 -13.70
N LEU A 207 -7.36 -23.00 -13.40
CA LEU A 207 -6.29 -22.37 -14.18
C LEU A 207 -4.98 -23.15 -14.07
N TYR A 208 -4.68 -23.68 -12.88
CA TYR A 208 -3.48 -24.49 -12.67
C TYR A 208 -3.65 -25.89 -13.26
N GLU A 209 -4.86 -26.45 -13.24
CA GLU A 209 -5.17 -27.74 -13.86
C GLU A 209 -5.04 -27.65 -15.40
N ALA A 210 -5.63 -26.63 -16.01
CA ALA A 210 -5.49 -26.39 -17.43
C ALA A 210 -4.02 -26.22 -17.84
N ALA A 211 -3.26 -25.39 -17.11
CA ALA A 211 -1.83 -25.21 -17.37
C ALA A 211 -1.02 -26.52 -17.25
N ARG A 212 -1.39 -27.40 -16.30
CA ARG A 212 -0.75 -28.73 -16.18
C ARG A 212 -1.09 -29.66 -17.35
N LEU A 213 -2.30 -29.65 -17.83
CA LEU A 213 -2.73 -30.41 -19.01
C LEU A 213 -2.00 -29.93 -20.27
N ASP A 214 -1.71 -28.60 -20.36
CA ASP A 214 -0.91 -28.00 -21.42
C ASP A 214 0.61 -28.27 -21.26
N GLY A 215 1.05 -29.03 -20.24
CA GLY A 215 2.44 -29.38 -20.01
C GLY A 215 3.27 -28.29 -19.32
N ALA A 216 2.65 -27.25 -18.75
CA ALA A 216 3.36 -26.17 -18.09
C ALA A 216 4.06 -26.63 -16.80
N ASN A 217 5.37 -26.36 -16.69
CA ASN A 217 6.15 -26.60 -15.48
C ASN A 217 5.82 -25.56 -14.37
N LEU A 218 6.36 -25.74 -13.16
CA LEU A 218 6.07 -24.87 -12.01
C LEU A 218 6.46 -23.41 -12.26
N TRP A 219 7.56 -23.15 -12.96
CA TRP A 219 7.99 -21.79 -13.29
C TRP A 219 7.03 -21.14 -14.30
N GLN A 220 6.56 -21.88 -15.30
CA GLN A 220 5.58 -21.42 -16.27
C GLN A 220 4.23 -21.15 -15.60
N GLN A 221 3.76 -22.04 -14.70
CA GLN A 221 2.56 -21.79 -13.92
C GLN A 221 2.69 -20.53 -13.05
N PHE A 222 3.85 -20.32 -12.38
CA PHE A 222 4.11 -19.12 -11.64
C PHE A 222 4.08 -17.85 -12.52
N ARG A 223 4.80 -17.89 -13.67
CA ARG A 223 4.97 -16.73 -14.55
C ARG A 223 3.70 -16.36 -15.33
N TYR A 224 2.92 -17.36 -15.76
CA TYR A 224 1.78 -17.15 -16.68
C TYR A 224 0.41 -17.28 -15.99
N VAL A 225 0.30 -17.92 -14.84
CA VAL A 225 -0.95 -18.06 -14.09
C VAL A 225 -0.90 -17.23 -12.79
N THR A 226 0.08 -17.49 -11.93
CA THR A 226 0.12 -16.89 -10.58
C THR A 226 0.37 -15.38 -10.65
N LEU A 227 1.46 -14.93 -11.27
CA LEU A 227 1.81 -13.50 -11.32
C LEU A 227 0.73 -12.64 -11.98
N PRO A 228 0.15 -13.00 -13.13
CA PRO A 228 -0.93 -12.24 -13.73
C PRO A 228 -2.19 -12.20 -12.88
N SER A 229 -2.53 -13.30 -12.20
CA SER A 229 -3.68 -13.35 -11.29
C SER A 229 -3.50 -12.46 -10.06
N LEU A 230 -2.27 -12.28 -9.59
CA LEU A 230 -1.92 -11.45 -8.44
C LEU A 230 -1.73 -9.97 -8.77
N THR A 231 -1.92 -9.51 -10.01
CA THR A 231 -1.66 -8.11 -10.39
C THR A 231 -2.37 -7.11 -9.48
N ARG A 232 -3.63 -7.34 -9.12
CA ARG A 232 -4.38 -6.47 -8.20
C ARG A 232 -3.81 -6.50 -6.78
N THR A 233 -3.43 -7.66 -6.29
CA THR A 233 -2.82 -7.84 -4.97
C THR A 233 -1.44 -7.19 -4.92
N THR A 234 -0.62 -7.39 -5.95
CA THR A 234 0.70 -6.76 -6.08
C THR A 234 0.58 -5.24 -6.12
N PHE A 235 -0.41 -4.70 -6.85
CA PHE A 235 -0.69 -3.26 -6.85
C PHE A 235 -1.03 -2.75 -5.43
N LEU A 236 -1.92 -3.43 -4.72
CA LEU A 236 -2.28 -3.06 -3.35
C LEU A 236 -1.06 -3.07 -2.43
N VAL A 237 -0.30 -4.18 -2.42
CA VAL A 237 0.89 -4.33 -1.56
C VAL A 237 1.96 -3.30 -1.93
N SER A 238 2.24 -3.08 -3.22
CA SER A 238 3.22 -2.07 -3.65
C SER A 238 2.81 -0.66 -3.23
N THR A 239 1.52 -0.32 -3.31
CA THR A 239 1.01 0.98 -2.85
C THR A 239 1.23 1.16 -1.35
N LEU A 240 0.89 0.14 -0.54
CA LEU A 240 1.09 0.19 0.91
C LEU A 240 2.57 0.30 1.28
N LEU A 241 3.44 -0.46 0.61
CA LEU A 241 4.89 -0.39 0.81
C LEU A 241 5.46 0.97 0.43
N ILE A 242 5.04 1.57 -0.69
CA ILE A 242 5.48 2.91 -1.12
C ILE A 242 5.06 3.96 -0.09
N ILE A 243 3.78 3.97 0.33
CA ILE A 243 3.30 4.92 1.33
C ILE A 243 4.09 4.77 2.64
N GLY A 244 4.27 3.54 3.13
CA GLY A 244 5.04 3.26 4.34
C GLY A 244 6.51 3.64 4.21
N ALA A 245 7.11 3.46 3.03
CA ALA A 245 8.49 3.82 2.77
C ALA A 245 8.74 5.33 2.84
N PHE A 246 7.85 6.15 2.28
CA PHE A 246 7.97 7.61 2.38
C PHE A 246 7.72 8.14 3.80
N GLN A 247 7.03 7.36 4.65
CA GLN A 247 6.71 7.69 6.03
C GLN A 247 7.66 7.05 7.05
N VAL A 248 8.79 6.47 6.61
CA VAL A 248 9.77 5.85 7.51
C VAL A 248 10.35 6.87 8.48
N PHE A 249 10.20 6.60 9.79
CA PHE A 249 10.67 7.47 10.87
C PHE A 249 11.31 6.65 12.00
N ASP A 250 10.55 5.79 12.67
CA ASP A 250 10.95 5.10 13.90
C ASP A 250 12.29 4.37 13.76
N GLN A 251 12.48 3.66 12.64
CA GLN A 251 13.68 2.90 12.37
C GLN A 251 14.92 3.80 12.27
N ALA A 252 14.82 4.90 11.50
CA ALA A 252 15.90 5.86 11.35
C ALA A 252 16.19 6.61 12.65
N TYR A 253 15.13 6.97 13.40
CA TYR A 253 15.24 7.65 14.68
C TYR A 253 15.92 6.79 15.75
N VAL A 254 15.51 5.54 15.89
CA VAL A 254 16.01 4.65 16.97
C VAL A 254 17.37 4.07 16.63
N LEU A 255 17.60 3.57 15.39
CA LEU A 255 18.85 2.88 15.03
C LEU A 255 20.02 3.82 14.85
N THR A 256 19.83 4.97 14.20
CA THR A 256 20.93 5.79 13.69
C THR A 256 20.83 7.27 14.06
N LYS A 257 19.66 7.73 14.51
CA LYS A 257 19.39 9.16 14.73
C LYS A 257 19.79 10.04 13.52
N GLY A 258 19.55 9.50 12.30
CA GLY A 258 19.88 10.17 11.05
C GLY A 258 21.33 9.99 10.58
N GLY A 259 22.23 9.42 11.42
CA GLY A 259 23.66 9.22 11.13
C GLY A 259 23.99 7.93 10.38
N PRO A 260 25.29 7.69 10.15
CA PRO A 260 26.41 8.64 10.21
C PRO A 260 26.36 9.66 9.07
N GLY A 261 26.82 10.89 9.34
CA GLY A 261 26.93 11.93 8.30
C GLY A 261 25.64 12.26 7.55
N ASN A 262 24.49 12.25 8.22
CA ASN A 262 23.14 12.46 7.65
C ASN A 262 22.69 11.42 6.61
N SER A 263 23.39 10.28 6.49
CA SER A 263 23.11 9.24 5.47
C SER A 263 21.77 8.54 5.64
N THR A 264 21.14 8.67 6.80
CA THR A 264 19.84 8.06 7.12
C THR A 264 18.79 9.07 7.60
N VAL A 265 19.03 10.36 7.40
CA VAL A 265 18.02 11.40 7.60
C VAL A 265 16.93 11.20 6.55
N THR A 266 15.74 10.77 6.97
CA THR A 266 14.56 10.62 6.11
C THR A 266 13.67 11.84 6.16
N MET A 267 12.70 11.96 5.24
CA MET A 267 11.81 13.13 5.19
C MET A 267 11.04 13.33 6.49
N VAL A 268 10.42 12.26 7.04
CA VAL A 268 9.66 12.38 8.30
C VAL A 268 10.58 12.68 9.48
N TYR A 269 11.80 12.11 9.49
CA TYR A 269 12.80 12.44 10.50
C TYR A 269 13.20 13.92 10.42
N TYR A 270 13.38 14.45 9.23
CA TYR A 270 13.70 15.87 9.03
C TYR A 270 12.56 16.79 9.46
N ILE A 271 11.31 16.47 9.09
CA ILE A 271 10.10 17.16 9.54
C ILE A 271 10.02 17.19 11.07
N TYR A 272 10.25 16.04 11.70
CA TYR A 272 10.26 15.93 13.17
C TYR A 272 11.32 16.83 13.80
N ASN A 273 12.54 16.82 13.30
CA ASN A 273 13.61 17.67 13.82
C ASN A 273 13.30 19.17 13.64
N LYS A 274 12.71 19.58 12.53
CA LYS A 274 12.30 20.95 12.31
C LYS A 274 11.17 21.38 13.23
N GLY A 275 10.13 20.56 13.34
CA GLY A 275 8.99 20.86 14.21
C GLY A 275 9.32 20.83 15.70
N PHE A 276 9.93 19.75 16.17
CA PHE A 276 10.12 19.50 17.60
C PHE A 276 11.55 19.77 18.09
N GLY A 277 12.55 19.66 17.24
CA GLY A 277 13.94 19.97 17.56
C GLY A 277 14.25 21.45 17.45
N SER A 278 13.90 22.06 16.32
CA SER A 278 14.14 23.50 16.05
C SER A 278 12.94 24.39 16.42
N LEU A 279 11.78 23.79 16.75
CA LEU A 279 10.52 24.48 17.09
C LEU A 279 9.93 25.32 15.93
N GLU A 280 10.37 25.07 14.68
CA GLU A 280 9.92 25.73 13.44
C GLU A 280 8.66 25.02 12.90
N MET A 281 7.51 25.13 13.58
CA MET A 281 6.29 24.39 13.22
C MET A 281 5.70 24.80 11.87
N GLY A 282 5.79 26.10 11.51
CA GLY A 282 5.35 26.60 10.20
C GLY A 282 6.08 25.92 9.06
N TYR A 283 7.41 25.90 9.15
CA TYR A 283 8.26 25.26 8.14
C TYR A 283 8.07 23.71 8.12
N ALA A 284 7.98 23.07 9.29
CA ALA A 284 7.71 21.63 9.37
C ALA A 284 6.36 21.24 8.76
N SER A 285 5.34 22.09 8.92
CA SER A 285 4.03 21.91 8.28
C SER A 285 4.12 22.01 6.75
N ALA A 286 4.87 22.99 6.23
CA ALA A 286 5.12 23.12 4.79
C ALA A 286 5.84 21.89 4.21
N LEU A 287 6.88 21.40 4.89
CA LEU A 287 7.59 20.16 4.53
C LEU A 287 6.63 18.95 4.51
N SER A 288 5.71 18.87 5.47
CA SER A 288 4.72 17.79 5.55
C SER A 288 3.74 17.81 4.36
N PHE A 289 3.31 19.00 3.92
CA PHE A 289 2.48 19.14 2.71
C PHE A 289 3.24 18.76 1.45
N VAL A 290 4.50 19.13 1.32
CA VAL A 290 5.33 18.71 0.18
C VAL A 290 5.51 17.20 0.16
N LEU A 291 5.78 16.58 1.31
CA LEU A 291 5.84 15.11 1.43
C LEU A 291 4.50 14.45 1.04
N PHE A 292 3.38 15.00 1.51
CA PHE A 292 2.05 14.51 1.13
C PHE A 292 1.84 14.55 -0.39
N LEU A 293 2.21 15.65 -1.06
CA LEU A 293 2.09 15.77 -2.51
C LEU A 293 3.00 14.75 -3.24
N ILE A 294 4.23 14.54 -2.75
CA ILE A 294 5.15 13.54 -3.29
C ILE A 294 4.51 12.14 -3.21
N ILE A 295 4.01 11.74 -2.03
CA ILE A 295 3.34 10.45 -1.84
C ILE A 295 2.11 10.31 -2.74
N LEU A 296 1.30 11.37 -2.86
CA LEU A 296 0.12 11.38 -3.70
C LEU A 296 0.49 11.15 -5.18
N VAL A 297 1.50 11.86 -5.68
CA VAL A 297 1.98 11.71 -7.07
C VAL A 297 2.46 10.28 -7.31
N PHE A 298 3.32 9.73 -6.44
CA PHE A 298 3.81 8.36 -6.56
C PHE A 298 2.66 7.33 -6.50
N SER A 299 1.70 7.51 -5.61
CA SER A 299 0.52 6.64 -5.50
C SER A 299 -0.35 6.69 -6.76
N LEU A 300 -0.56 7.88 -7.32
CA LEU A 300 -1.30 8.05 -8.57
C LEU A 300 -0.56 7.45 -9.77
N VAL A 301 0.75 7.62 -9.84
CA VAL A 301 1.59 6.99 -10.88
C VAL A 301 1.50 5.47 -10.76
N ASN A 302 1.69 4.92 -9.56
CA ASN A 302 1.53 3.48 -9.31
C ASN A 302 0.13 2.98 -9.71
N ALA A 303 -0.92 3.74 -9.37
CA ALA A 303 -2.29 3.41 -9.76
C ALA A 303 -2.51 3.42 -11.29
N ARG A 304 -1.84 4.31 -12.01
CA ARG A 304 -1.93 4.34 -13.49
C ARG A 304 -1.17 3.20 -14.14
N LEU A 305 0.03 2.90 -13.66
CA LEU A 305 0.88 1.84 -14.20
C LEU A 305 0.27 0.44 -13.97
N ASN A 306 -0.38 0.24 -12.84
CA ASN A 306 -0.96 -1.04 -12.45
C ASN A 306 -2.49 -1.09 -12.64
N ARG A 307 -3.08 -0.20 -13.44
CA ARG A 307 -4.50 -0.34 -13.79
C ARG A 307 -4.71 -1.73 -14.38
N PRO A 308 -5.57 -2.56 -13.78
CA PRO A 308 -5.94 -3.83 -14.41
C PRO A 308 -6.55 -3.46 -15.77
N GLY A 309 -5.88 -3.83 -16.84
CA GLY A 309 -6.47 -3.72 -18.15
C GLY A 309 -7.86 -4.37 -18.06
N ASP A 310 -8.84 -3.79 -18.73
CA ASP A 310 -10.26 -4.20 -18.74
C ASP A 310 -10.43 -5.56 -19.46
N SER A 311 -9.55 -6.53 -19.12
CA SER A 311 -9.54 -7.91 -19.61
C SER A 311 -10.68 -8.75 -19.03
N GLY A 312 -11.55 -8.16 -18.23
CA GLY A 312 -12.73 -8.79 -17.63
C GLY A 312 -14.05 -8.51 -18.31
N ARG A 313 -14.09 -7.73 -19.41
CA ARG A 313 -15.24 -7.79 -20.30
C ARG A 313 -15.17 -9.06 -21.13
N VAL A 314 -15.45 -10.20 -20.50
CA VAL A 314 -15.98 -11.35 -21.20
C VAL A 314 -17.18 -10.81 -22.00
N ARG A 315 -16.93 -10.57 -23.29
CA ARG A 315 -17.98 -10.36 -24.27
C ARG A 315 -18.95 -11.51 -24.06
N ARG A 316 -20.04 -11.28 -23.31
CA ARG A 316 -21.16 -12.23 -23.28
C ARG A 316 -21.55 -12.44 -24.74
N ARG A 317 -20.97 -13.46 -25.37
CA ARG A 317 -21.48 -14.01 -26.61
C ARG A 317 -22.95 -14.29 -26.31
N ARG A 318 -23.83 -13.50 -26.92
CA ARG A 318 -25.24 -13.85 -26.97
C ARG A 318 -25.29 -15.28 -27.47
N VAL A 319 -25.62 -16.21 -26.57
CA VAL A 319 -26.00 -17.56 -26.97
C VAL A 319 -27.18 -17.35 -27.94
N PRO A 320 -27.10 -17.82 -29.18
CA PRO A 320 -28.24 -17.75 -30.10
C PRO A 320 -29.40 -18.50 -29.42
N ALA A 321 -30.59 -17.89 -29.41
CA ALA A 321 -31.78 -18.52 -28.86
C ALA A 321 -31.96 -19.93 -29.51
N ALA A 322 -32.06 -20.93 -28.65
CA ALA A 322 -32.32 -22.31 -29.12
C ALA A 322 -33.52 -22.34 -30.08
N VAL A 323 -33.32 -22.93 -31.22
CA VAL A 323 -34.36 -23.22 -32.20
C VAL A 323 -35.40 -24.14 -31.50
N PRO A 324 -36.70 -23.82 -31.51
CA PRO A 324 -37.69 -24.72 -30.95
C PRO A 324 -37.72 -25.99 -31.79
N SER A 325 -37.43 -27.12 -31.17
CA SER A 325 -37.62 -28.44 -31.72
C SER A 325 -39.12 -28.71 -31.90
N THR A 326 -39.60 -28.60 -33.14
CA THR A 326 -40.87 -29.17 -33.59
C THR A 326 -40.74 -30.70 -33.59
N VAL A 327 -41.13 -31.32 -32.49
CA VAL A 327 -41.44 -32.78 -32.50
C VAL A 327 -42.79 -32.95 -33.15
N ALA A 328 -42.79 -33.38 -34.38
CA ALA A 328 -44.00 -33.87 -35.06
C ALA A 328 -44.41 -35.21 -34.45
N ALA A 329 -45.64 -35.26 -33.95
CA ALA A 329 -46.34 -36.50 -33.62
C ALA A 329 -46.60 -37.33 -34.89
N ARG A 330 -46.21 -38.60 -34.86
CA ARG A 330 -46.87 -39.74 -35.48
C ARG A 330 -46.57 -41.00 -34.68
#